data_8296ae6e2cc909177d23e9c62d869f9e
#
_entry.id   8296ae6e2cc909177d23e9c62d869f9e
#
_cell.length_a   1.000
_cell.length_b   1.000
_cell.length_c   1.000
_cell.angle_alpha   90.00
_cell.angle_beta   90.00
_cell.angle_gamma   90.00
#
_symmetry.space_group_name_H-M   'P 1'
#
loop_
_entity.id
_entity.type
_entity.pdbx_description
1 polymer ?
#
loop_
_entity_poly.entity_id
_entity_poly.type
_entity_poly.pdbx_seq_one_letter_code
_entity_poly.pdbx_strand_id
1 'polypeptide(L)'
;QLGYTETQAYNAVYSGGLSIYSTQNMGIQQICDEEMNDDANYPGLKEYGLDYALTVTRADGSVENYSSGHIKQYVKNAYGKEQGLLYSSEDEARAMVEEWKTTIAQEGDAYDEVINITPQPQAAVTIIDQATGQIKAMVGGRGAKSTSLGLNRAYGTGKTGSKRQPGSCFKILASYAPALDACGKTLATVIEDEPYTL
;
A
#
# COMPACT_ATOMS: atom_id res chain seq x y z
N GLN A 1 -5.71 19.03 -15.21
CA GLN A 1 -5.30 20.38 -15.66
C GLN A 1 -5.83 20.72 -17.07
N LEU A 2 -6.41 19.77 -17.78
CA LEU A 2 -7.06 19.98 -19.09
C LEU A 2 -8.56 20.33 -18.97
N GLY A 3 -9.07 20.47 -17.74
CA GLY A 3 -10.48 20.78 -17.49
C GLY A 3 -11.45 19.66 -17.83
N TYR A 4 -10.96 18.43 -17.97
CA TYR A 4 -11.80 17.27 -18.27
C TYR A 4 -12.62 16.85 -17.04
N THR A 5 -13.87 16.44 -17.28
CA THR A 5 -14.62 15.66 -16.29
C THR A 5 -13.95 14.29 -16.08
N GLU A 6 -14.28 13.59 -15.01
CA GLU A 6 -13.71 12.26 -14.71
C GLU A 6 -13.95 11.27 -15.88
N THR A 7 -15.16 11.25 -16.44
CA THR A 7 -15.50 10.42 -17.61
C THR A 7 -14.70 10.81 -18.85
N GLN A 8 -14.53 12.11 -19.11
CA GLN A 8 -13.72 12.58 -20.24
C GLN A 8 -12.25 12.22 -20.07
N ALA A 9 -11.70 12.35 -18.84
CA ALA A 9 -10.32 11.96 -18.53
C ALA A 9 -10.13 10.46 -18.72
N TYR A 10 -11.06 9.64 -18.23
CA TYR A 10 -11.04 8.19 -18.41
C TYR A 10 -11.02 7.80 -19.90
N ASN A 11 -11.97 8.35 -20.68
CA ASN A 11 -12.06 8.06 -22.11
C ASN A 11 -10.80 8.55 -22.87
N ALA A 12 -10.23 9.69 -22.53
CA ALA A 12 -9.01 10.18 -23.13
C ALA A 12 -7.82 9.24 -22.89
N VAL A 13 -7.69 8.70 -21.67
CA VAL A 13 -6.59 7.79 -21.28
C VAL A 13 -6.75 6.41 -21.93
N TYR A 14 -7.96 5.83 -21.87
CA TYR A 14 -8.18 4.43 -22.26
C TYR A 14 -8.59 4.25 -23.73
N SER A 15 -9.16 5.27 -24.36
CA SER A 15 -9.70 5.17 -25.73
C SER A 15 -9.27 6.31 -26.65
N GLY A 16 -8.62 7.33 -26.12
CA GLY A 16 -8.27 8.56 -26.85
C GLY A 16 -6.98 8.50 -27.67
N GLY A 17 -6.29 7.34 -27.69
CA GLY A 17 -5.03 7.16 -28.44
C GLY A 17 -3.86 7.95 -27.90
N LEU A 18 -3.85 8.28 -26.59
CA LEU A 18 -2.73 8.98 -25.97
C LEU A 18 -1.47 8.10 -25.88
N SER A 19 -0.32 8.70 -26.19
CA SER A 19 0.98 8.11 -25.89
C SER A 19 1.48 8.64 -24.55
N ILE A 20 1.72 7.74 -23.60
CA ILE A 20 2.19 8.08 -22.25
C ILE A 20 3.68 7.74 -22.16
N TYR A 21 4.50 8.77 -21.95
CA TYR A 21 5.94 8.60 -21.75
C TYR A 21 6.27 8.66 -20.27
N SER A 22 7.03 7.69 -19.78
CA SER A 22 7.49 7.64 -18.40
C SER A 22 9.02 7.62 -18.35
N THR A 23 9.58 7.93 -17.18
CA THR A 23 11.01 7.85 -16.92
C THR A 23 11.45 6.49 -16.39
N GLN A 24 10.50 5.55 -16.30
CA GLN A 24 10.71 4.19 -15.79
C GLN A 24 11.76 3.45 -16.63
N ASN A 25 12.68 2.78 -15.94
CA ASN A 25 13.61 1.83 -16.54
C ASN A 25 13.12 0.42 -16.27
N MET A 26 12.73 -0.32 -17.30
CA MET A 26 12.12 -1.64 -17.16
C MET A 26 13.05 -2.65 -16.50
N GLY A 27 14.37 -2.59 -16.76
CA GLY A 27 15.33 -3.49 -16.12
C GLY A 27 15.45 -3.24 -14.62
N ILE A 28 15.52 -1.97 -14.21
CA ILE A 28 15.56 -1.61 -12.78
C ILE A 28 14.21 -1.97 -12.11
N GLN A 29 13.09 -1.73 -12.79
CA GLN A 29 11.78 -2.08 -12.27
C GLN A 29 11.65 -3.58 -12.03
N GLN A 30 12.10 -4.40 -12.98
CA GLN A 30 12.05 -5.86 -12.85
C GLN A 30 12.87 -6.35 -11.65
N ILE A 31 14.11 -5.85 -11.49
CA ILE A 31 14.93 -6.18 -10.30
C ILE A 31 14.21 -5.80 -9.01
N CYS A 32 13.63 -4.60 -8.96
CA CYS A 32 12.88 -4.17 -7.77
C CYS A 32 11.66 -5.07 -7.50
N ASP A 33 10.94 -5.49 -8.54
CA ASP A 33 9.78 -6.36 -8.39
C ASP A 33 10.19 -7.78 -7.91
N GLU A 34 11.28 -8.32 -8.43
CA GLU A 34 11.85 -9.62 -8.02
C GLU A 34 12.32 -9.57 -6.55
N GLU A 35 13.19 -8.63 -6.21
CA GLU A 35 13.76 -8.51 -4.86
C GLU A 35 12.71 -8.19 -3.78
N MET A 36 11.71 -7.36 -4.14
CA MET A 36 10.61 -7.02 -3.23
C MET A 36 9.68 -8.19 -2.94
N ASN A 37 9.61 -9.19 -3.83
CA ASN A 37 8.77 -10.37 -3.67
C ASN A 37 9.56 -11.61 -3.21
N ASP A 38 10.87 -11.52 -3.12
CA ASP A 38 11.68 -12.60 -2.54
C ASP A 38 11.56 -12.59 -1.02
N ASP A 39 10.94 -13.63 -0.47
CA ASP A 39 10.75 -13.81 0.97
C ASP A 39 12.08 -13.90 1.75
N ALA A 40 13.19 -14.29 1.10
CA ALA A 40 14.49 -14.37 1.73
C ALA A 40 15.03 -12.98 2.16
N ASN A 41 14.56 -11.92 1.54
CA ASN A 41 14.93 -10.54 1.86
C ASN A 41 14.21 -9.98 3.11
N TYR A 42 13.31 -10.76 3.73
CA TYR A 42 12.52 -10.30 4.87
C TYR A 42 12.78 -11.14 6.11
N PRO A 43 13.21 -10.51 7.22
CA PRO A 43 13.34 -11.20 8.49
C PRO A 43 11.98 -11.48 9.13
N GLY A 44 11.87 -12.60 9.84
CA GLY A 44 10.76 -12.88 10.73
C GLY A 44 9.75 -13.90 10.22
N LEU A 45 8.67 -14.02 10.96
CA LEU A 45 7.56 -14.92 10.66
C LEU A 45 6.84 -14.47 9.37
N LYS A 46 6.54 -15.44 8.52
CA LYS A 46 5.65 -15.19 7.38
C LYS A 46 4.22 -15.12 7.89
N GLU A 47 3.61 -13.98 7.71
CA GLU A 47 2.21 -13.76 7.99
C GLU A 47 1.53 -13.20 6.73
N TYR A 48 0.26 -13.41 6.65
CA TYR A 48 -0.56 -12.92 5.53
C TYR A 48 -1.67 -12.04 6.06
N GLY A 49 -1.71 -10.80 5.58
CA GLY A 49 -2.77 -9.85 5.90
C GLY A 49 -3.96 -10.03 4.96
N LEU A 50 -5.15 -10.10 5.52
CA LEU A 50 -6.40 -10.20 4.78
C LEU A 50 -7.06 -8.82 4.67
N ASP A 51 -7.35 -8.40 3.43
CA ASP A 51 -8.27 -7.33 3.11
C ASP A 51 -9.43 -7.87 2.28
N TYR A 52 -10.66 -7.51 2.65
CA TYR A 52 -11.88 -8.13 2.15
C TYR A 52 -12.98 -7.13 1.92
N ALA A 53 -13.65 -7.25 0.80
CA ALA A 53 -14.90 -6.56 0.50
C ALA A 53 -15.89 -7.53 -0.13
N LEU A 54 -17.14 -7.47 0.29
CA LEU A 54 -18.23 -8.31 -0.22
C LEU A 54 -19.48 -7.48 -0.39
N THR A 55 -20.09 -7.59 -1.56
CA THR A 55 -21.46 -7.16 -1.81
C THR A 55 -22.35 -8.38 -1.92
N VAL A 56 -23.38 -8.45 -1.08
CA VAL A 56 -24.40 -9.50 -1.10
C VAL A 56 -25.67 -8.93 -1.68
N THR A 57 -26.17 -9.53 -2.76
CA THR A 57 -27.51 -9.27 -3.26
C THR A 57 -28.44 -10.37 -2.78
N ARG A 58 -29.40 -10.03 -1.93
CA ARG A 58 -30.36 -10.98 -1.35
C ARG A 58 -31.42 -11.39 -2.40
N ALA A 59 -32.12 -12.48 -2.13
CA ALA A 59 -33.18 -12.97 -3.01
C ALA A 59 -34.34 -11.96 -3.24
N ASP A 60 -34.56 -11.05 -2.29
CA ASP A 60 -35.55 -9.95 -2.39
C ASP A 60 -35.05 -8.72 -3.15
N GLY A 61 -33.79 -8.75 -3.64
CA GLY A 61 -33.14 -7.65 -4.35
C GLY A 61 -32.50 -6.62 -3.44
N SER A 62 -32.53 -6.78 -2.12
CA SER A 62 -31.79 -5.91 -1.22
C SER A 62 -30.29 -6.15 -1.32
N VAL A 63 -29.49 -5.09 -1.09
CA VAL A 63 -28.02 -5.14 -1.21
C VAL A 63 -27.37 -4.79 0.12
N GLU A 64 -26.46 -5.66 0.57
CA GLU A 64 -25.67 -5.47 1.77
C GLU A 64 -24.18 -5.47 1.44
N ASN A 65 -23.41 -4.59 2.12
CA ASN A 65 -21.97 -4.47 1.90
C ASN A 65 -21.21 -4.80 3.18
N TYR A 66 -20.21 -5.65 3.03
CA TYR A 66 -19.35 -6.10 4.10
C TYR A 66 -17.88 -5.80 3.78
N SER A 67 -17.05 -5.77 4.82
CA SER A 67 -15.64 -5.44 4.73
C SER A 67 -14.82 -6.25 5.73
N SER A 68 -13.50 -6.17 5.64
CA SER A 68 -12.57 -6.70 6.63
C SER A 68 -12.94 -6.37 8.08
N GLY A 69 -13.62 -5.23 8.31
CA GLY A 69 -14.09 -4.84 9.64
C GLY A 69 -15.10 -5.81 10.24
N HIS A 70 -15.98 -6.38 9.42
CA HIS A 70 -16.98 -7.36 9.86
C HIS A 70 -16.32 -8.69 10.24
N ILE A 71 -15.36 -9.16 9.45
CA ILE A 71 -14.57 -10.35 9.77
C ILE A 71 -13.78 -10.13 11.07
N LYS A 72 -13.15 -8.95 11.23
CA LYS A 72 -12.43 -8.60 12.45
C LYS A 72 -13.33 -8.63 13.69
N GLN A 73 -14.56 -8.11 13.57
CA GLN A 73 -15.55 -8.16 14.66
C GLN A 73 -15.98 -9.60 14.97
N TYR A 74 -16.18 -10.41 13.94
CA TYR A 74 -16.48 -11.84 14.10
C TYR A 74 -15.36 -12.57 14.84
N VAL A 75 -14.11 -12.41 14.41
CA VAL A 75 -12.93 -13.02 15.05
C VAL A 75 -12.81 -12.60 16.51
N LYS A 76 -13.05 -11.31 16.79
CA LYS A 76 -13.08 -10.82 18.17
C LYS A 76 -14.16 -11.50 19.01
N ASN A 77 -15.37 -11.64 18.47
CA ASN A 77 -16.50 -12.21 19.20
C ASN A 77 -16.38 -13.73 19.38
N ALA A 78 -15.94 -14.46 18.33
CA ALA A 78 -15.87 -15.91 18.34
C ALA A 78 -14.63 -16.44 19.07
N TYR A 79 -13.49 -15.75 18.91
CA TYR A 79 -12.19 -16.24 19.39
C TYR A 79 -11.51 -15.37 20.45
N GLY A 80 -12.12 -14.23 20.81
CA GLY A 80 -11.55 -13.28 21.80
C GLY A 80 -10.26 -12.60 21.33
N LYS A 81 -9.92 -12.69 20.03
CA LYS A 81 -8.70 -12.11 19.48
C LYS A 81 -8.91 -10.65 19.06
N GLU A 82 -8.18 -9.73 19.66
CA GLU A 82 -8.18 -8.31 19.26
C GLU A 82 -7.14 -7.99 18.16
N GLN A 83 -6.43 -9.00 17.69
CA GLN A 83 -5.38 -8.83 16.67
C GLN A 83 -5.96 -8.48 15.30
N GLY A 84 -5.13 -7.87 14.46
CA GLY A 84 -5.44 -7.65 13.05
C GLY A 84 -5.70 -8.98 12.33
N LEU A 85 -6.26 -8.91 11.13
CA LEU A 85 -6.49 -10.09 10.28
C LEU A 85 -5.17 -10.56 9.68
N LEU A 86 -4.34 -11.21 10.52
CA LEU A 86 -3.06 -11.80 10.17
C LEU A 86 -3.13 -13.31 10.35
N TYR A 87 -2.68 -14.05 9.35
CA TYR A 87 -2.78 -15.51 9.28
C TYR A 87 -1.43 -16.11 8.91
N SER A 88 -1.21 -17.36 9.29
CA SER A 88 0.04 -18.07 9.00
C SER A 88 0.15 -18.55 7.56
N SER A 89 -0.96 -18.59 6.83
CA SER A 89 -1.02 -18.95 5.41
C SER A 89 -2.19 -18.27 4.70
N GLU A 90 -2.12 -18.26 3.36
CA GLU A 90 -3.25 -17.78 2.54
C GLU A 90 -4.48 -18.67 2.71
N ASP A 91 -4.28 -19.99 2.84
CA ASP A 91 -5.36 -20.96 3.01
C ASP A 91 -6.11 -20.71 4.33
N GLU A 92 -5.39 -20.41 5.41
CA GLU A 92 -6.00 -20.06 6.69
C GLU A 92 -6.82 -18.75 6.59
N ALA A 93 -6.30 -17.76 5.88
CA ALA A 93 -7.03 -16.52 5.64
C ALA A 93 -8.31 -16.74 4.82
N ARG A 94 -8.25 -17.57 3.78
CA ARG A 94 -9.42 -17.95 2.96
C ARG A 94 -10.44 -18.76 3.76
N ALA A 95 -9.98 -19.72 4.55
CA ALA A 95 -10.85 -20.53 5.42
C ALA A 95 -11.64 -19.64 6.40
N MET A 96 -10.98 -18.60 6.97
CA MET A 96 -11.66 -17.64 7.85
C MET A 96 -12.75 -16.84 7.12
N VAL A 97 -12.51 -16.45 5.87
CA VAL A 97 -13.53 -15.76 5.05
C VAL A 97 -14.75 -16.69 4.84
N GLU A 98 -14.49 -17.95 4.44
CA GLU A 98 -15.57 -18.92 4.22
C GLU A 98 -16.34 -19.23 5.50
N GLU A 99 -15.64 -19.39 6.63
CA GLU A 99 -16.27 -19.59 7.93
C GLU A 99 -17.17 -18.40 8.28
N TRP A 100 -16.65 -17.16 8.17
CA TRP A 100 -17.44 -15.96 8.44
C TRP A 100 -18.66 -15.85 7.50
N LYS A 101 -18.51 -16.15 6.21
CA LYS A 101 -19.61 -16.10 5.23
C LYS A 101 -20.78 -17.01 5.62
N THR A 102 -20.52 -18.15 6.27
CA THR A 102 -21.61 -19.03 6.75
C THR A 102 -22.53 -18.34 7.75
N THR A 103 -22.02 -17.31 8.46
CA THR A 103 -22.80 -16.60 9.47
C THR A 103 -23.81 -15.61 8.89
N ILE A 104 -23.62 -15.19 7.63
CA ILE A 104 -24.44 -14.20 6.94
C ILE A 104 -25.22 -14.79 5.76
N ALA A 105 -24.88 -16.00 5.32
CA ALA A 105 -25.43 -16.64 4.14
C ALA A 105 -26.94 -16.92 4.30
N GLN A 106 -27.72 -16.62 3.24
CA GLN A 106 -29.13 -16.94 3.12
C GLN A 106 -29.38 -17.63 1.77
N GLU A 107 -30.47 -18.36 1.67
CA GLU A 107 -30.84 -19.05 0.43
C GLU A 107 -31.14 -18.02 -0.69
N GLY A 108 -30.55 -18.22 -1.86
CA GLY A 108 -30.74 -17.36 -3.02
C GLY A 108 -29.83 -16.11 -3.05
N ASP A 109 -28.87 -15.99 -2.14
CA ASP A 109 -27.89 -14.89 -2.16
C ASP A 109 -26.96 -14.97 -3.39
N ALA A 110 -26.65 -13.83 -3.96
CA ALA A 110 -25.59 -13.66 -4.93
C ALA A 110 -24.45 -12.83 -4.33
N TYR A 111 -23.19 -13.26 -4.53
CA TYR A 111 -21.99 -12.69 -3.96
C TYR A 111 -21.11 -12.05 -5.03
N ASP A 112 -20.69 -10.82 -4.79
CA ASP A 112 -19.60 -10.15 -5.52
C ASP A 112 -18.52 -9.81 -4.49
N GLU A 113 -17.40 -10.55 -4.52
CA GLU A 113 -16.37 -10.46 -3.50
C GLU A 113 -14.99 -10.15 -4.05
N VAL A 114 -14.23 -9.40 -3.26
CA VAL A 114 -12.81 -9.12 -3.49
C VAL A 114 -12.03 -9.57 -2.27
N ILE A 115 -11.14 -10.53 -2.47
CA ILE A 115 -10.22 -11.05 -1.43
C ILE A 115 -8.80 -10.64 -1.81
N ASN A 116 -8.17 -9.82 -0.97
CA ASN A 116 -6.77 -9.46 -1.08
C ASN A 116 -5.99 -10.08 0.08
N ILE A 117 -5.10 -11.01 -0.21
CA ILE A 117 -4.20 -11.60 0.78
C ILE A 117 -2.78 -11.18 0.44
N THR A 118 -2.12 -10.50 1.36
CA THR A 118 -0.81 -9.91 1.12
C THR A 118 0.21 -10.38 2.13
N PRO A 119 1.42 -10.80 1.70
CA PRO A 119 2.49 -11.21 2.61
C PRO A 119 2.91 -10.05 3.51
N GLN A 120 3.26 -10.35 4.75
CA GLN A 120 3.78 -9.41 5.74
C GLN A 120 5.21 -9.81 6.17
N PRO A 121 6.06 -8.84 6.54
CA PRO A 121 5.81 -7.40 6.53
C PRO A 121 5.72 -6.84 5.12
N GLN A 122 5.03 -5.71 4.97
CA GLN A 122 4.97 -4.97 3.72
C GLN A 122 6.14 -3.99 3.62
N ALA A 123 6.61 -3.75 2.40
CA ALA A 123 7.64 -2.78 2.09
C ALA A 123 7.31 -2.03 0.80
N ALA A 124 8.00 -0.93 0.56
CA ALA A 124 7.92 -0.15 -0.67
C ALA A 124 9.28 0.44 -1.01
N VAL A 125 9.56 0.59 -2.30
CA VAL A 125 10.81 1.17 -2.79
C VAL A 125 10.54 2.18 -3.90
N THR A 126 11.35 3.24 -3.94
CA THR A 126 11.42 4.18 -5.06
C THR A 126 12.88 4.40 -5.41
N ILE A 127 13.25 4.20 -6.67
CA ILE A 127 14.58 4.46 -7.21
C ILE A 127 14.55 5.75 -8.00
N ILE A 128 15.37 6.71 -7.61
CA ILE A 128 15.46 8.03 -8.24
C ILE A 128 16.89 8.23 -8.75
N ASP A 129 17.03 8.64 -10.00
CA ASP A 129 18.29 9.12 -10.55
C ASP A 129 18.58 10.50 -9.97
N GLN A 130 19.62 10.59 -9.15
CA GLN A 130 19.97 11.85 -8.44
C GLN A 130 20.40 12.98 -9.37
N ALA A 131 20.95 12.67 -10.57
CA ALA A 131 21.41 13.68 -11.50
C ALA A 131 20.25 14.37 -12.22
N THR A 132 19.17 13.64 -12.47
CA THR A 132 18.01 14.11 -13.25
C THR A 132 16.74 14.30 -12.42
N GLY A 133 16.67 13.74 -11.21
CA GLY A 133 15.47 13.68 -10.39
C GLY A 133 14.40 12.74 -10.92
N GLN A 134 14.70 11.93 -11.95
CA GLN A 134 13.75 11.03 -12.57
C GLN A 134 13.55 9.76 -11.76
N ILE A 135 12.28 9.37 -11.58
CA ILE A 135 11.94 8.08 -10.97
C ILE A 135 12.19 6.98 -12.01
N LYS A 136 13.10 6.05 -11.69
CA LYS A 136 13.47 4.92 -12.56
C LYS A 136 12.71 3.64 -12.24
N ALA A 137 12.33 3.44 -10.98
CA ALA A 137 11.49 2.34 -10.56
C ALA A 137 10.68 2.72 -9.32
N MET A 138 9.51 2.10 -9.17
CA MET A 138 8.66 2.24 -7.98
C MET A 138 7.88 0.96 -7.73
N VAL A 139 8.02 0.40 -6.52
CA VAL A 139 7.23 -0.74 -6.05
C VAL A 139 6.47 -0.32 -4.79
N GLY A 140 5.17 -0.33 -4.86
CA GLY A 140 4.28 0.16 -3.78
C GLY A 140 3.91 -0.86 -2.73
N GLY A 141 4.38 -2.10 -2.84
CA GLY A 141 4.08 -3.17 -1.88
C GLY A 141 4.49 -4.53 -2.40
N ARG A 142 4.53 -5.52 -1.50
CA ARG A 142 4.76 -6.94 -1.79
C ARG A 142 3.46 -7.63 -2.16
N GLY A 143 3.61 -8.75 -2.87
CA GLY A 143 2.51 -9.62 -3.29
C GLY A 143 1.89 -9.24 -4.63
N ALA A 144 1.01 -10.11 -5.11
CA ALA A 144 0.30 -9.91 -6.37
C ALA A 144 -0.61 -8.68 -6.30
N LYS A 145 -0.61 -7.90 -7.37
CA LYS A 145 -1.51 -6.75 -7.52
C LYS A 145 -2.73 -7.19 -8.33
N SER A 146 -3.82 -7.41 -7.64
CA SER A 146 -5.08 -7.92 -8.23
C SER A 146 -6.05 -6.80 -8.64
N THR A 147 -5.83 -5.57 -8.15
CA THR A 147 -6.75 -4.45 -8.39
C THR A 147 -6.05 -3.24 -8.98
N SER A 148 -6.74 -2.53 -9.87
CA SER A 148 -6.36 -1.19 -10.31
C SER A 148 -6.50 -0.21 -9.14
N LEU A 149 -5.65 0.83 -9.11
CA LEU A 149 -5.68 1.89 -8.09
C LEU A 149 -5.57 1.37 -6.64
N GLY A 150 -4.89 0.22 -6.45
CA GLY A 150 -4.60 -0.33 -5.14
C GLY A 150 -3.66 0.56 -4.32
N LEU A 151 -3.54 0.26 -3.03
CA LEU A 151 -2.67 1.00 -2.12
C LEU A 151 -1.21 0.97 -2.59
N ASN A 152 -0.64 2.16 -2.81
CA ASN A 152 0.77 2.34 -3.12
C ASN A 152 1.49 2.96 -1.92
N ARG A 153 2.32 2.17 -1.24
CA ARG A 153 3.04 2.61 -0.04
C ARG A 153 4.28 3.46 -0.35
N ALA A 154 4.73 3.45 -1.61
CA ALA A 154 5.82 4.33 -2.08
C ALA A 154 5.35 5.75 -2.42
N TYR A 155 4.04 6.00 -2.36
CA TYR A 155 3.42 7.24 -2.76
C TYR A 155 2.49 7.77 -1.67
N GLY A 156 2.61 9.03 -1.29
CA GLY A 156 1.98 9.59 -0.09
C GLY A 156 0.75 10.46 -0.33
N THR A 157 0.22 10.55 -1.57
CA THR A 157 -0.89 11.44 -1.90
C THR A 157 -2.12 10.69 -2.40
N GLY A 158 -3.29 11.33 -2.26
CA GLY A 158 -4.56 10.76 -2.71
C GLY A 158 -5.09 9.64 -1.80
N LYS A 159 -6.16 8.98 -2.28
CA LYS A 159 -6.84 7.89 -1.54
C LYS A 159 -6.04 6.59 -1.50
N THR A 160 -5.18 6.38 -2.48
CA THR A 160 -4.37 5.17 -2.65
C THR A 160 -2.93 5.31 -2.15
N GLY A 161 -2.58 6.48 -1.60
CA GLY A 161 -1.28 6.75 -1.01
C GLY A 161 -1.18 6.34 0.45
N SER A 162 0.05 6.18 0.93
CA SER A 162 0.36 5.86 2.32
C SER A 162 1.15 6.99 2.96
N LYS A 163 0.79 7.34 4.20
CA LYS A 163 1.52 8.33 5.01
C LYS A 163 2.22 7.62 6.16
N ARG A 164 3.52 7.84 6.28
CA ARG A 164 4.36 7.30 7.36
C ARG A 164 5.19 8.41 7.96
N GLN A 165 5.56 8.25 9.22
CA GLN A 165 6.54 9.12 9.85
C GLN A 165 7.91 8.90 9.19
N PRO A 166 8.57 9.95 8.68
CA PRO A 166 9.84 9.82 7.97
C PRO A 166 11.01 9.45 8.91
N GLY A 167 10.83 9.65 10.23
CA GLY A 167 11.88 9.43 11.21
C GLY A 167 13.13 10.27 10.89
N SER A 168 14.29 9.70 11.12
CA SER A 168 15.59 10.37 10.90
C SER A 168 15.89 10.73 9.44
N CYS A 169 15.18 10.15 8.47
CA CYS A 169 15.32 10.57 7.06
C CYS A 169 14.95 12.05 6.87
N PHE A 170 14.09 12.59 7.73
CA PHE A 170 13.70 13.99 7.68
C PHE A 170 14.82 14.97 8.07
N LYS A 171 15.89 14.48 8.73
CA LYS A 171 17.05 15.32 9.10
C LYS A 171 17.70 15.98 7.90
N ILE A 172 17.68 15.34 6.73
CA ILE A 172 18.20 15.95 5.50
C ILE A 172 17.48 17.27 5.21
N LEU A 173 16.14 17.30 5.29
CA LEU A 173 15.34 18.48 4.99
C LEU A 173 15.28 19.47 6.16
N ALA A 174 15.19 18.99 7.41
CA ALA A 174 14.95 19.83 8.57
C ALA A 174 16.23 20.39 9.18
N SER A 175 17.38 19.74 8.99
CA SER A 175 18.64 20.12 9.65
C SER A 175 19.76 20.40 8.65
N TYR A 176 20.10 19.43 7.81
CA TYR A 176 21.30 19.56 6.96
C TYR A 176 21.11 20.56 5.82
N ALA A 177 19.99 20.50 5.10
CA ALA A 177 19.77 21.44 4.01
C ALA A 177 19.73 22.90 4.49
N PRO A 178 18.97 23.28 5.54
CA PRO A 178 19.02 24.64 6.08
C PRO A 178 20.39 25.04 6.61
N ALA A 179 21.13 24.12 7.25
CA ALA A 179 22.46 24.43 7.77
C ALA A 179 23.44 24.79 6.65
N LEU A 180 23.39 24.06 5.54
CA LEU A 180 24.26 24.32 4.38
C LEU A 180 23.82 25.55 3.58
N ASP A 181 22.50 25.70 3.36
CA ASP A 181 21.95 26.75 2.47
C ASP A 181 21.83 28.10 3.17
N ALA A 182 21.27 28.14 4.38
CA ALA A 182 20.94 29.40 5.06
C ALA A 182 21.91 29.80 6.17
N CYS A 183 22.59 28.82 6.81
CA CYS A 183 23.43 29.09 7.98
C CYS A 183 24.94 29.11 7.66
N GLY A 184 25.33 29.04 6.39
CA GLY A 184 26.74 29.11 5.96
C GLY A 184 27.62 27.96 6.47
N LYS A 185 26.99 26.83 6.86
CA LYS A 185 27.71 25.64 7.29
C LYS A 185 28.23 24.85 6.08
N THR A 186 29.21 23.98 6.31
CA THR A 186 29.76 23.08 5.29
C THR A 186 29.74 21.66 5.82
N LEU A 187 30.00 20.67 4.94
CA LEU A 187 30.14 19.28 5.35
C LEU A 187 31.31 19.04 6.33
N ALA A 188 32.27 19.97 6.37
CA ALA A 188 33.41 19.95 7.28
C ALA A 188 33.18 20.75 8.57
N THR A 189 31.99 21.34 8.77
CA THR A 189 31.69 22.11 9.98
C THR A 189 31.66 21.16 11.19
N VAL A 190 32.49 21.46 12.20
CA VAL A 190 32.48 20.77 13.48
C VAL A 190 31.45 21.43 14.39
N ILE A 191 30.64 20.61 15.06
CA ILE A 191 29.67 21.03 16.06
C ILE A 191 30.06 20.37 17.38
N GLU A 192 30.22 21.19 18.40
CA GLU A 192 30.53 20.71 19.75
C GLU A 192 29.26 20.12 20.39
N ASP A 193 29.34 18.89 20.86
CA ASP A 193 28.23 18.20 21.53
C ASP A 193 28.27 18.49 23.03
N GLU A 194 27.72 19.64 23.41
CA GLU A 194 27.67 20.10 24.80
C GLU A 194 26.22 20.43 25.21
N PRO A 195 25.94 20.48 26.52
CA PRO A 195 24.63 20.88 27.01
C PRO A 195 24.25 22.26 26.50
N TYR A 196 23.09 22.35 25.81
CA TYR A 196 22.56 23.59 25.26
C TYR A 196 21.29 24.01 26.01
N THR A 197 21.26 25.28 26.43
CA THR A 197 20.08 25.87 27.07
C THR A 197 19.37 26.76 26.04
N LEU A 198 18.09 26.53 25.84
CA LEU A 198 17.21 27.34 24.98
C LEU A 198 16.81 28.65 25.68
#